data_db9d1bdcbb3cd82e476a6b560f58f0b1
#
_entry.id   db9d1bdcbb3cd82e476a6b560f58f0b1
#
_cell.length_a   1.000
_cell.length_b   1.000
_cell.length_c   1.000
_cell.angle_alpha   90.00
_cell.angle_beta   90.00
_cell.angle_gamma   90.00
#
_symmetry.space_group_name_H-M   'P 1'
#
loop_
_entity.id
_entity.type
_entity.pdbx_description
1 polymer ?
#
loop_
_entity_poly.entity_id
_entity_poly.type
_entity_poly.pdbx_seq_one_letter_code
_entity_poly.pdbx_strand_id
1 'polypeptide(L)'
;MGMPTFALGAVAVPIFGLGFVDAALIIVLVNILGVLPVCFFALFGPKFGLRQIILSRFWFGHYAVKLIAIFQIITCLGWASVNAIVGAQLLKAVNPDIPGWAGILIVSLATLIICLLGYKAVHFYERYAWIPCFVVFLVVMGAFIKSGEFDSLLPLATGPSERGAVLSYIGAVFGFAVGWSAYSADYSVYQPSTRSTRSTFLWVFSGLTFPLIFVMLLGAAISTALVKNEEYQKHYENAGVGGLMAAVLTPNVEPGFDKACLILVALSIIATNCPNIYSVSFSLQALARQTQQVPRFVWTIFGTAVYVGIGIPGYNLFETWLETFVLSTGYWLSIYVAIALVEHFLFRGGLRGFSGYDVGDIHKPELLPPGFAAIASCLVGVVGVALGMSQEWYTGVIARLCGGEGHGADVGVWLGFAFTFITYIPLRAVEGSCFGR
;
A
#
# COMPACT_ATOMS: atom_id res chain seq x y z
N MET A 1 2.41 11.70 -0.66
CA MET A 1 1.61 12.24 0.44
C MET A 1 0.15 12.09 0.08
N GLY A 2 -0.65 11.47 0.91
CA GLY A 2 -2.06 11.27 0.61
C GLY A 2 -2.85 10.91 1.88
N MET A 3 -4.14 11.13 1.83
CA MET A 3 -5.06 10.86 2.94
C MET A 3 -5.08 9.39 3.42
N PRO A 4 -4.91 8.35 2.58
CA PRO A 4 -4.80 6.98 3.07
C PRO A 4 -3.63 6.74 4.05
N THR A 5 -2.52 7.47 3.88
CA THR A 5 -1.40 7.43 4.83
C THR A 5 -1.79 8.03 6.18
N PHE A 6 -2.53 9.15 6.15
CA PHE A 6 -3.13 9.74 7.35
C PHE A 6 -4.11 8.78 8.02
N ALA A 7 -4.97 8.14 7.23
CA ALA A 7 -5.97 7.20 7.72
C ALA A 7 -5.34 6.03 8.48
N LEU A 8 -4.25 5.43 7.96
CA LEU A 8 -3.56 4.35 8.65
C LEU A 8 -2.94 4.80 9.97
N GLY A 9 -2.43 6.05 10.04
CA GLY A 9 -2.02 6.63 11.32
C GLY A 9 -3.18 6.83 12.28
N ALA A 10 -4.30 7.36 11.76
CA ALA A 10 -5.48 7.69 12.56
C ALA A 10 -6.17 6.47 13.19
N VAL A 11 -6.06 5.28 12.59
CA VAL A 11 -6.63 4.04 13.16
C VAL A 11 -5.78 3.41 14.27
N ALA A 12 -4.59 3.94 14.57
CA ALA A 12 -3.72 3.41 15.62
C ALA A 12 -4.40 3.38 17.01
N VAL A 13 -5.15 4.44 17.34
CA VAL A 13 -5.87 4.54 18.61
C VAL A 13 -7.22 3.80 18.55
N PRO A 14 -8.17 4.12 17.66
CA PRO A 14 -9.52 3.57 17.71
C PRO A 14 -9.58 2.08 17.36
N ILE A 15 -8.72 1.57 16.48
CA ILE A 15 -8.76 0.17 16.03
C ILE A 15 -7.75 -0.69 16.80
N PHE A 16 -6.48 -0.24 16.87
CA PHE A 16 -5.43 -1.02 17.51
C PHE A 16 -5.29 -0.75 19.02
N GLY A 17 -5.95 0.27 19.57
CA GLY A 17 -5.87 0.61 21.00
C GLY A 17 -4.45 1.02 21.45
N LEU A 18 -3.62 1.55 20.55
CA LEU A 18 -2.25 1.93 20.83
C LEU A 18 -2.15 3.36 21.35
N GLY A 19 -1.21 3.60 22.26
CA GLY A 19 -0.79 4.94 22.62
C GLY A 19 0.07 5.59 21.53
N PHE A 20 0.19 6.92 21.57
CA PHE A 20 0.96 7.65 20.55
C PHE A 20 2.42 7.20 20.45
N VAL A 21 3.08 6.90 21.58
CA VAL A 21 4.50 6.53 21.60
C VAL A 21 4.74 5.22 20.87
N ASP A 22 3.92 4.20 21.13
CA ASP A 22 4.01 2.89 20.49
C ASP A 22 3.72 3.00 19.00
N ALA A 23 2.63 3.70 18.65
CA ALA A 23 2.29 3.96 17.27
C ALA A 23 3.42 4.72 16.52
N ALA A 24 4.02 5.73 17.15
CA ALA A 24 5.09 6.52 16.54
C ALA A 24 6.36 5.70 16.30
N LEU A 25 6.76 4.88 17.26
CA LEU A 25 7.92 3.98 17.10
C LEU A 25 7.70 2.99 15.95
N ILE A 26 6.51 2.37 15.89
CA ILE A 26 6.14 1.46 14.82
C ILE A 26 6.14 2.19 13.48
N ILE A 27 5.48 3.34 13.38
CA ILE A 27 5.40 4.13 12.15
C ILE A 27 6.82 4.46 11.62
N VAL A 28 7.72 4.92 12.47
CA VAL A 28 9.07 5.30 12.03
C VAL A 28 9.86 4.08 11.58
N LEU A 29 9.97 3.07 12.42
CA LEU A 29 10.85 1.92 12.17
C LEU A 29 10.32 1.03 11.03
N VAL A 30 9.02 0.76 11.03
CA VAL A 30 8.43 -0.18 10.08
C VAL A 30 8.27 0.45 8.70
N ASN A 31 8.00 1.75 8.57
CA ASN A 31 8.03 2.41 7.25
C ASN A 31 9.43 2.39 6.64
N ILE A 32 10.48 2.61 7.42
CA ILE A 32 11.87 2.49 6.95
C ILE A 32 12.11 1.08 6.40
N LEU A 33 11.72 0.05 7.13
CA LEU A 33 11.88 -1.34 6.72
C LEU A 33 11.04 -1.67 5.47
N GLY A 34 9.78 -1.27 5.44
CA GLY A 34 8.83 -1.60 4.35
C GLY A 34 9.13 -0.89 3.03
N VAL A 35 9.83 0.26 3.07
CA VAL A 35 10.26 0.98 1.85
C VAL A 35 11.49 0.35 1.21
N LEU A 36 12.31 -0.42 1.93
CA LEU A 36 13.52 -1.06 1.37
C LEU A 36 13.22 -1.96 0.16
N PRO A 37 12.24 -2.87 0.19
CA PRO A 37 11.87 -3.66 -0.99
C PRO A 37 11.42 -2.79 -2.17
N VAL A 38 10.69 -1.70 -1.91
CA VAL A 38 10.25 -0.77 -2.96
C VAL A 38 11.46 -0.14 -3.65
N CYS A 39 12.45 0.32 -2.87
CA CYS A 39 13.71 0.85 -3.39
C CYS A 39 14.46 -0.18 -4.22
N PHE A 40 14.52 -1.43 -3.75
CA PHE A 40 15.16 -2.53 -4.47
C PHE A 40 14.54 -2.72 -5.85
N PHE A 41 13.22 -2.85 -5.94
CA PHE A 41 12.54 -3.04 -7.23
C PHE A 41 12.62 -1.81 -8.14
N ALA A 42 12.67 -0.60 -7.58
CA ALA A 42 12.83 0.64 -8.35
C ALA A 42 14.14 0.69 -9.14
N LEU A 43 15.17 -0.05 -8.73
CA LEU A 43 16.46 -0.09 -9.41
C LEU A 43 16.38 -0.78 -10.79
N PHE A 44 15.45 -1.71 -10.96
CA PHE A 44 15.32 -2.51 -12.16
C PHE A 44 14.73 -1.72 -13.34
N GLY A 45 13.82 -0.79 -13.07
CA GLY A 45 13.17 0.02 -14.11
C GLY A 45 14.14 0.75 -15.03
N PRO A 46 15.01 1.64 -14.52
CA PRO A 46 15.98 2.36 -15.34
C PRO A 46 17.01 1.43 -16.00
N LYS A 47 17.39 0.36 -15.27
CA LYS A 47 18.45 -0.55 -15.74
C LYS A 47 18.03 -1.36 -16.96
N PHE A 48 16.78 -1.83 -16.99
CA PHE A 48 16.29 -2.74 -18.03
C PHE A 48 15.28 -2.11 -18.99
N GLY A 49 14.74 -0.94 -18.67
CA GLY A 49 13.68 -0.31 -19.47
C GLY A 49 12.36 -1.10 -19.47
N LEU A 50 12.13 -1.94 -18.44
CA LEU A 50 11.00 -2.85 -18.36
C LEU A 50 10.12 -2.54 -17.14
N ARG A 51 8.82 -2.84 -17.25
CA ARG A 51 7.85 -2.70 -16.18
C ARG A 51 7.94 -3.84 -15.18
N GLN A 52 7.48 -3.61 -13.96
CA GLN A 52 7.59 -4.53 -12.83
C GLN A 52 7.04 -5.93 -13.13
N ILE A 53 5.85 -6.03 -13.71
CA ILE A 53 5.24 -7.33 -14.00
C ILE A 53 6.03 -8.13 -15.05
N ILE A 54 6.65 -7.45 -16.01
CA ILE A 54 7.51 -8.09 -17.01
C ILE A 54 8.82 -8.53 -16.37
N LEU A 55 9.44 -7.69 -15.53
CA LEU A 55 10.63 -8.03 -14.75
C LEU A 55 10.41 -9.23 -13.84
N SER A 56 9.22 -9.37 -13.28
CA SER A 56 8.86 -10.49 -12.41
C SER A 56 8.96 -11.86 -13.10
N ARG A 57 9.01 -11.91 -14.44
CA ARG A 57 9.30 -13.16 -15.18
C ARG A 57 10.69 -13.74 -14.84
N PHE A 58 11.65 -12.90 -14.51
CA PHE A 58 12.97 -13.37 -14.11
C PHE A 58 12.94 -14.15 -12.80
N TRP A 59 12.00 -13.84 -11.91
CA TRP A 59 11.90 -14.44 -10.58
C TRP A 59 10.86 -15.56 -10.51
N PHE A 60 9.75 -15.41 -11.22
CA PHE A 60 8.61 -16.33 -11.20
C PHE A 60 8.49 -17.19 -12.46
N GLY A 61 9.25 -16.88 -13.51
CA GLY A 61 9.10 -17.52 -14.81
C GLY A 61 7.90 -16.99 -15.61
N HIS A 62 7.78 -17.49 -16.84
CA HIS A 62 6.81 -16.97 -17.81
C HIS A 62 5.34 -17.25 -17.42
N TYR A 63 5.08 -18.38 -16.77
CA TYR A 63 3.70 -18.81 -16.45
C TYR A 63 3.27 -18.39 -15.05
N ALA A 64 4.11 -18.58 -14.03
CA ALA A 64 3.76 -18.25 -12.65
C ALA A 64 3.60 -16.74 -12.41
N VAL A 65 4.25 -15.89 -13.21
CA VAL A 65 4.06 -14.43 -13.15
C VAL A 65 2.60 -13.99 -13.39
N LYS A 66 1.79 -14.81 -14.07
CA LYS A 66 0.37 -14.52 -14.27
C LYS A 66 -0.41 -14.51 -12.95
N LEU A 67 -0.03 -15.39 -12.01
CA LEU A 67 -0.60 -15.38 -10.66
C LEU A 67 -0.25 -14.07 -9.94
N ILE A 68 0.99 -13.62 -10.07
CA ILE A 68 1.44 -12.33 -9.51
C ILE A 68 0.67 -11.15 -10.13
N ALA A 69 0.41 -11.19 -11.44
CA ALA A 69 -0.39 -10.17 -12.11
C ALA A 69 -1.84 -10.12 -11.56
N ILE A 70 -2.45 -11.25 -11.23
CA ILE A 70 -3.78 -11.32 -10.63
C ILE A 70 -3.77 -10.68 -9.23
N PHE A 71 -2.82 -11.04 -8.37
CA PHE A 71 -2.68 -10.42 -7.05
C PHE A 71 -2.45 -8.91 -7.14
N GLN A 72 -1.63 -8.47 -8.10
CA GLN A 72 -1.40 -7.06 -8.34
C GLN A 72 -2.67 -6.32 -8.77
N ILE A 73 -3.49 -6.90 -9.65
CA ILE A 73 -4.77 -6.33 -10.07
C ILE A 73 -5.70 -6.16 -8.87
N ILE A 74 -5.86 -7.21 -8.06
CA ILE A 74 -6.69 -7.19 -6.85
C ILE A 74 -6.21 -6.09 -5.88
N THR A 75 -4.91 -6.01 -5.66
CA THR A 75 -4.30 -5.00 -4.78
C THR A 75 -4.53 -3.59 -5.30
N CYS A 76 -4.33 -3.33 -6.59
CA CYS A 76 -4.57 -2.01 -7.16
C CYS A 76 -6.06 -1.61 -7.12
N LEU A 77 -6.99 -2.55 -7.35
CA LEU A 77 -8.43 -2.32 -7.22
C LEU A 77 -8.83 -2.02 -5.77
N GLY A 78 -8.27 -2.76 -4.81
CA GLY A 78 -8.47 -2.53 -3.39
C GLY A 78 -7.97 -1.15 -2.96
N TRP A 79 -6.75 -0.77 -3.35
CA TRP A 79 -6.23 0.59 -3.09
C TRP A 79 -7.07 1.68 -3.76
N ALA A 80 -7.59 1.42 -4.96
CA ALA A 80 -8.47 2.36 -5.64
C ALA A 80 -9.78 2.54 -4.87
N SER A 81 -10.35 1.48 -4.29
CA SER A 81 -11.53 1.53 -3.43
C SER A 81 -11.27 2.30 -2.14
N VAL A 82 -10.19 1.99 -1.42
CA VAL A 82 -9.75 2.70 -0.20
C VAL A 82 -9.61 4.21 -0.48
N ASN A 83 -8.91 4.56 -1.55
CA ASN A 83 -8.73 5.95 -1.96
C ASN A 83 -10.07 6.65 -2.23
N ALA A 84 -10.98 6.01 -2.96
CA ALA A 84 -12.28 6.58 -3.29
C ALA A 84 -13.16 6.79 -2.04
N ILE A 85 -13.12 5.84 -1.08
CA ILE A 85 -13.84 5.98 0.20
C ILE A 85 -13.32 7.16 1.00
N VAL A 86 -12.00 7.26 1.17
CA VAL A 86 -11.37 8.38 1.90
C VAL A 86 -11.66 9.72 1.24
N GLY A 87 -11.64 9.77 -0.10
CA GLY A 87 -12.05 10.96 -0.84
C GLY A 87 -13.52 11.35 -0.59
N ALA A 88 -14.41 10.37 -0.54
CA ALA A 88 -15.82 10.58 -0.22
C ALA A 88 -16.02 11.06 1.23
N GLN A 89 -15.26 10.55 2.19
CA GLN A 89 -15.28 11.02 3.58
C GLN A 89 -14.85 12.50 3.69
N LEU A 90 -13.85 12.92 2.93
CA LEU A 90 -13.45 14.33 2.85
C LEU A 90 -14.54 15.21 2.24
N LEU A 91 -15.19 14.76 1.15
CA LEU A 91 -16.30 15.52 0.53
C LEU A 91 -17.51 15.62 1.46
N LYS A 92 -17.82 14.55 2.21
CA LYS A 92 -18.88 14.57 3.23
C LYS A 92 -18.53 15.51 4.39
N ALA A 93 -17.27 15.62 4.78
CA ALA A 93 -16.82 16.57 5.80
C ALA A 93 -16.95 18.03 5.33
N VAL A 94 -16.83 18.30 4.02
CA VAL A 94 -17.08 19.64 3.43
C VAL A 94 -18.57 19.96 3.37
N ASN A 95 -19.38 18.98 2.98
CA ASN A 95 -20.83 19.11 2.91
C ASN A 95 -21.50 17.81 3.37
N PRO A 96 -22.12 17.79 4.57
CA PRO A 96 -22.78 16.61 5.14
C PRO A 96 -23.93 16.04 4.29
N ASP A 97 -24.51 16.82 3.39
CA ASP A 97 -25.60 16.37 2.50
C ASP A 97 -25.10 15.43 1.38
N ILE A 98 -23.79 15.34 1.16
CA ILE A 98 -23.21 14.43 0.16
C ILE A 98 -23.22 13.01 0.74
N PRO A 99 -24.03 12.07 0.20
CA PRO A 99 -24.00 10.70 0.64
C PRO A 99 -22.69 10.03 0.19
N GLY A 100 -22.19 9.06 0.96
CA GLY A 100 -20.91 8.39 0.70
C GLY A 100 -20.76 7.84 -0.71
N TRP A 101 -21.83 7.22 -1.26
CA TRP A 101 -21.80 6.69 -2.63
C TRP A 101 -21.60 7.78 -3.70
N ALA A 102 -22.19 8.97 -3.50
CA ALA A 102 -22.01 10.09 -4.43
C ALA A 102 -20.59 10.65 -4.36
N GLY A 103 -20.02 10.76 -3.15
CA GLY A 103 -18.62 11.14 -2.96
C GLY A 103 -17.67 10.19 -3.67
N ILE A 104 -17.88 8.87 -3.55
CA ILE A 104 -17.11 7.84 -4.26
C ILE A 104 -17.21 8.05 -5.79
N LEU A 105 -18.40 8.27 -6.32
CA LEU A 105 -18.60 8.52 -7.75
C LEU A 105 -17.88 9.77 -8.23
N ILE A 106 -17.95 10.88 -7.48
CA ILE A 106 -17.28 12.14 -7.82
C ILE A 106 -15.78 11.95 -7.94
N VAL A 107 -15.15 11.35 -6.94
CA VAL A 107 -13.69 11.08 -6.92
C VAL A 107 -13.31 10.11 -8.03
N SER A 108 -14.12 9.08 -8.25
CA SER A 108 -13.84 8.04 -9.25
C SER A 108 -13.99 8.56 -10.68
N LEU A 109 -14.99 9.36 -10.97
CA LEU A 109 -15.17 9.98 -12.29
C LEU A 109 -14.04 10.98 -12.57
N ALA A 110 -13.65 11.79 -11.59
CA ALA A 110 -12.50 12.68 -11.73
C ALA A 110 -11.21 11.92 -12.02
N THR A 111 -10.96 10.82 -11.31
CA THR A 111 -9.83 9.91 -11.56
C THR A 111 -9.90 9.32 -12.98
N LEU A 112 -11.07 8.82 -13.39
CA LEU A 112 -11.28 8.24 -14.71
C LEU A 112 -10.95 9.24 -15.83
N ILE A 113 -11.45 10.47 -15.72
CA ILE A 113 -11.16 11.53 -16.70
C ILE A 113 -9.65 11.75 -16.85
N ILE A 114 -8.93 11.91 -15.75
CA ILE A 114 -7.47 12.11 -15.77
C ILE A 114 -6.76 10.89 -16.40
N CYS A 115 -7.17 9.67 -16.05
CA CYS A 115 -6.60 8.44 -16.62
C CYS A 115 -6.86 8.32 -18.14
N LEU A 116 -8.04 8.74 -18.62
CA LEU A 116 -8.38 8.71 -20.04
C LEU A 116 -7.62 9.76 -20.87
N LEU A 117 -7.26 10.90 -20.28
CA LEU A 117 -6.40 11.90 -20.91
C LEU A 117 -4.97 11.39 -21.17
N GLY A 118 -4.60 10.28 -20.53
CA GLY A 118 -3.38 9.54 -20.80
C GLY A 118 -2.20 9.92 -19.91
N TYR A 119 -1.07 9.24 -20.17
CA TYR A 119 0.11 9.28 -19.29
C TYR A 119 0.63 10.70 -19.00
N LYS A 120 0.64 11.58 -19.99
CA LYS A 120 1.16 12.95 -19.81
C LYS A 120 0.33 13.74 -18.80
N ALA A 121 -0.99 13.59 -18.82
CA ALA A 121 -1.89 14.24 -17.88
C ALA A 121 -1.74 13.66 -16.45
N VAL A 122 -1.69 12.34 -16.33
CA VAL A 122 -1.45 11.65 -15.07
C VAL A 122 -0.13 12.10 -14.45
N HIS A 123 0.97 12.06 -15.23
CA HIS A 123 2.30 12.44 -14.73
C HIS A 123 2.41 13.92 -14.35
N PHE A 124 1.77 14.81 -15.13
CA PHE A 124 1.70 16.23 -14.79
C PHE A 124 0.96 16.43 -13.47
N TYR A 125 -0.19 15.76 -13.29
CA TYR A 125 -0.99 15.87 -12.08
C TYR A 125 -0.24 15.34 -10.85
N GLU A 126 0.34 14.15 -10.92
CA GLU A 126 1.12 13.53 -9.84
C GLU A 126 2.33 14.38 -9.43
N ARG A 127 2.97 15.00 -10.41
CA ARG A 127 4.17 15.81 -10.18
C ARG A 127 3.91 17.03 -9.30
N TYR A 128 2.71 17.61 -9.35
CA TYR A 128 2.40 18.86 -8.66
C TYR A 128 1.37 18.70 -7.52
N ALA A 129 0.51 17.71 -7.56
CA ALA A 129 -0.58 17.52 -6.58
C ALA A 129 -0.07 17.33 -5.14
N TRP A 130 1.13 16.82 -4.94
CA TRP A 130 1.71 16.66 -3.61
C TRP A 130 2.02 17.99 -2.90
N ILE A 131 2.30 19.08 -3.66
CA ILE A 131 2.68 20.37 -3.09
C ILE A 131 1.53 20.99 -2.28
N PRO A 132 0.34 21.24 -2.85
CA PRO A 132 -0.79 21.75 -2.08
C PRO A 132 -1.20 20.78 -0.95
N CYS A 133 -1.12 19.48 -1.18
CA CYS A 133 -1.43 18.49 -0.16
C CYS A 133 -0.46 18.60 1.04
N PHE A 134 0.83 18.76 0.79
CA PHE A 134 1.83 18.97 1.85
C PHE A 134 1.57 20.24 2.65
N VAL A 135 1.27 21.35 1.96
CA VAL A 135 0.92 22.61 2.62
C VAL A 135 -0.30 22.45 3.53
N VAL A 136 -1.33 21.73 3.07
CA VAL A 136 -2.52 21.47 3.90
C VAL A 136 -2.16 20.62 5.12
N PHE A 137 -1.33 19.57 4.98
CA PHE A 137 -0.89 18.80 6.16
C PHE A 137 -0.09 19.64 7.16
N LEU A 138 0.68 20.63 6.71
CA LEU A 138 1.33 21.58 7.62
C LEU A 138 0.31 22.50 8.31
N VAL A 139 -0.73 22.96 7.61
CA VAL A 139 -1.84 23.71 8.19
C VAL A 139 -2.57 22.87 9.24
N VAL A 140 -2.90 21.61 8.93
CA VAL A 140 -3.54 20.67 9.87
C VAL A 140 -2.67 20.46 11.10
N MET A 141 -1.37 20.27 10.92
CA MET A 141 -0.44 20.15 12.05
C MET A 141 -0.44 21.41 12.91
N GLY A 142 -0.35 22.61 12.31
CA GLY A 142 -0.37 23.88 13.04
C GLY A 142 -1.70 24.11 13.77
N ALA A 143 -2.83 23.78 13.13
CA ALA A 143 -4.17 23.84 13.73
C ALA A 143 -4.30 22.89 14.91
N PHE A 144 -3.78 21.66 14.79
CA PHE A 144 -3.81 20.69 15.87
C PHE A 144 -2.90 21.07 17.05
N ILE A 145 -1.73 21.63 16.80
CA ILE A 145 -0.86 22.17 17.86
C ILE A 145 -1.59 23.31 18.60
N LYS A 146 -2.27 24.20 17.86
CA LYS A 146 -3.04 25.33 18.44
C LYS A 146 -4.22 24.85 19.27
N SER A 147 -4.87 23.73 18.91
CA SER A 147 -6.01 23.18 19.65
C SER A 147 -5.62 22.71 21.07
N GLY A 148 -4.38 22.28 21.28
CA GLY A 148 -3.94 21.72 22.56
C GLY A 148 -4.49 20.34 22.89
N GLU A 149 -5.19 19.67 21.96
CA GLU A 149 -5.86 18.39 22.15
C GLU A 149 -4.94 17.16 22.06
N PHE A 150 -3.65 17.38 21.80
CA PHE A 150 -2.68 16.29 21.76
C PHE A 150 -2.51 15.64 23.13
N ASP A 151 -2.64 14.33 23.19
CA ASP A 151 -2.35 13.55 24.38
C ASP A 151 -1.32 12.46 24.07
N SER A 152 -0.26 12.40 24.85
CA SER A 152 0.71 11.31 24.82
C SER A 152 0.20 10.11 25.61
N LEU A 153 -0.99 9.62 25.26
CA LEU A 153 -1.62 8.50 25.95
C LEU A 153 -0.69 7.32 26.11
N LEU A 154 -0.67 6.76 27.31
CA LEU A 154 -0.19 5.41 27.52
C LEU A 154 -1.07 4.44 26.72
N PRO A 155 -0.54 3.24 26.33
CA PRO A 155 -1.35 2.28 25.61
C PRO A 155 -2.68 2.02 26.33
N LEU A 156 -3.77 1.97 25.56
CA LEU A 156 -5.12 1.71 26.09
C LEU A 156 -5.30 0.27 26.56
N ALA A 157 -4.48 -0.63 26.02
CA ALA A 157 -4.38 -2.03 26.42
C ALA A 157 -3.02 -2.27 27.10
N THR A 158 -2.94 -3.26 27.97
CA THR A 158 -1.73 -3.66 28.68
C THR A 158 -1.48 -5.16 28.58
N GLY A 159 -0.20 -5.56 28.65
CA GLY A 159 0.19 -6.96 28.68
C GLY A 159 0.00 -7.70 27.33
N PRO A 160 -0.59 -8.91 27.32
CA PRO A 160 -0.74 -9.70 26.10
C PRO A 160 -1.59 -9.03 25.01
N SER A 161 -2.60 -8.26 25.39
CA SER A 161 -3.47 -7.54 24.46
C SER A 161 -2.72 -6.42 23.75
N GLU A 162 -1.95 -5.62 24.49
CA GLU A 162 -1.06 -4.59 23.93
C GLU A 162 -0.03 -5.17 22.97
N ARG A 163 0.62 -6.29 23.36
CA ARG A 163 1.56 -6.99 22.47
C ARG A 163 0.89 -7.44 21.18
N GLY A 164 -0.34 -7.97 21.26
CA GLY A 164 -1.13 -8.35 20.08
C GLY A 164 -1.39 -7.16 19.16
N ALA A 165 -1.81 -6.04 19.72
CA ALA A 165 -2.07 -4.79 19.00
C ALA A 165 -0.80 -4.24 18.31
N VAL A 166 0.32 -4.20 19.05
CA VAL A 166 1.64 -3.77 18.51
C VAL A 166 2.04 -4.63 17.32
N LEU A 167 1.98 -5.95 17.43
CA LEU A 167 2.37 -6.87 16.34
C LEU A 167 1.45 -6.74 15.11
N SER A 168 0.13 -6.61 15.33
CA SER A 168 -0.82 -6.40 14.24
C SER A 168 -0.61 -5.06 13.54
N TYR A 169 -0.38 -3.98 14.29
CA TYR A 169 -0.11 -2.68 13.70
C TYR A 169 1.24 -2.65 12.94
N ILE A 170 2.27 -3.35 13.43
CA ILE A 170 3.52 -3.58 12.68
C ILE A 170 3.22 -4.23 11.32
N GLY A 171 2.37 -5.26 11.29
CA GLY A 171 1.94 -5.91 10.05
C GLY A 171 1.22 -4.95 9.10
N ALA A 172 0.30 -4.13 9.62
CA ALA A 172 -0.46 -3.15 8.86
C ALA A 172 0.43 -2.05 8.27
N VAL A 173 1.30 -1.44 9.07
CA VAL A 173 2.24 -0.40 8.60
C VAL A 173 3.22 -0.97 7.56
N PHE A 174 3.72 -2.19 7.77
CA PHE A 174 4.58 -2.86 6.78
C PHE A 174 3.83 -3.13 5.48
N GLY A 175 2.61 -3.69 5.56
CA GLY A 175 1.77 -3.97 4.39
C GLY A 175 1.48 -2.72 3.56
N PHE A 176 1.27 -1.58 4.22
CA PHE A 176 1.11 -0.29 3.57
C PHE A 176 2.41 0.15 2.86
N ALA A 177 3.52 0.15 3.57
CA ALA A 177 4.80 0.63 3.06
C ALA A 177 5.33 -0.22 1.90
N VAL A 178 5.21 -1.57 2.01
CA VAL A 178 5.66 -2.52 0.97
C VAL A 178 4.73 -2.53 -0.25
N GLY A 179 3.54 -1.95 -0.13
CA GLY A 179 2.49 -1.95 -1.15
C GLY A 179 2.94 -1.52 -2.55
N TRP A 180 3.92 -0.66 -2.65
CA TRP A 180 4.49 -0.17 -3.90
C TRP A 180 5.49 -1.14 -4.58
N SER A 181 5.88 -2.24 -3.93
CA SER A 181 6.93 -3.15 -4.43
C SER A 181 6.59 -3.78 -5.78
N ALA A 182 5.34 -4.20 -5.98
CA ALA A 182 4.94 -4.92 -7.19
C ALA A 182 4.71 -4.03 -8.43
N TYR A 183 4.90 -2.70 -8.32
CA TYR A 183 4.83 -1.77 -9.45
C TYR A 183 5.86 -0.62 -9.37
N SER A 184 6.83 -0.73 -8.50
CA SER A 184 7.89 0.28 -8.32
C SER A 184 8.67 0.57 -9.60
N ALA A 185 9.00 -0.46 -10.39
CA ALA A 185 9.68 -0.29 -11.66
C ALA A 185 8.81 0.41 -12.72
N ASP A 186 7.48 0.39 -12.62
CA ASP A 186 6.58 1.06 -13.56
C ASP A 186 6.76 2.59 -13.58
N TYR A 187 7.22 3.13 -12.45
CA TYR A 187 7.53 4.57 -12.31
C TYR A 187 8.98 4.90 -12.62
N SER A 188 9.90 4.03 -12.21
CA SER A 188 11.32 4.26 -12.41
C SER A 188 11.78 3.99 -13.85
N VAL A 189 11.02 3.23 -14.65
CA VAL A 189 11.35 2.85 -16.02
C VAL A 189 11.62 4.04 -16.97
N TYR A 190 11.07 5.19 -16.67
CA TYR A 190 11.24 6.41 -17.46
C TYR A 190 12.53 7.19 -17.15
N GLN A 191 13.29 6.74 -16.14
CA GLN A 191 14.57 7.36 -15.81
C GLN A 191 15.68 6.87 -16.77
N PRO A 192 16.69 7.71 -17.05
CA PRO A 192 17.81 7.31 -17.90
C PRO A 192 18.56 6.09 -17.35
N SER A 193 18.92 5.15 -18.20
CA SER A 193 19.68 3.95 -17.84
C SER A 193 21.09 4.26 -17.27
N THR A 194 21.60 5.44 -17.56
CA THR A 194 22.89 5.95 -17.06
C THR A 194 22.83 6.43 -15.60
N ARG A 195 21.62 6.58 -15.03
CA ARG A 195 21.46 7.04 -13.66
C ARG A 195 22.05 6.04 -12.66
N SER A 196 22.80 6.55 -11.67
CA SER A 196 23.44 5.68 -10.70
C SER A 196 22.40 4.99 -9.82
N THR A 197 22.64 3.71 -9.52
CA THR A 197 21.81 2.88 -8.64
C THR A 197 21.63 3.50 -7.26
N ARG A 198 22.72 4.08 -6.71
CA ARG A 198 22.69 4.76 -5.40
C ARG A 198 21.77 5.98 -5.42
N SER A 199 21.84 6.79 -6.49
CA SER A 199 20.99 7.96 -6.63
C SER A 199 19.52 7.55 -6.73
N THR A 200 19.18 6.56 -7.55
CA THR A 200 17.81 6.05 -7.68
C THR A 200 17.29 5.54 -6.33
N PHE A 201 18.09 4.74 -5.62
CA PHE A 201 17.74 4.22 -4.30
C PHE A 201 17.44 5.35 -3.31
N LEU A 202 18.35 6.32 -3.15
CA LEU A 202 18.21 7.40 -2.17
C LEU A 202 17.02 8.32 -2.47
N TRP A 203 16.75 8.61 -3.74
CA TRP A 203 15.59 9.42 -4.11
C TRP A 203 14.27 8.71 -3.85
N VAL A 204 14.18 7.41 -4.16
CA VAL A 204 12.99 6.61 -3.87
C VAL A 204 12.81 6.46 -2.35
N PHE A 205 13.89 6.15 -1.64
CA PHE A 205 13.88 5.99 -0.19
C PHE A 205 13.42 7.27 0.51
N SER A 206 14.05 8.40 0.25
CA SER A 206 13.69 9.66 0.91
C SER A 206 12.29 10.14 0.48
N GLY A 207 11.97 10.01 -0.81
CA GLY A 207 10.69 10.43 -1.38
C GLY A 207 9.49 9.63 -0.87
N LEU A 208 9.68 8.39 -0.43
CA LEU A 208 8.63 7.57 0.18
C LEU A 208 8.65 7.66 1.71
N THR A 209 9.82 7.51 2.34
CA THR A 209 9.93 7.42 3.80
C THR A 209 9.48 8.69 4.50
N PHE A 210 9.91 9.86 4.02
CA PHE A 210 9.53 11.13 4.64
C PHE A 210 8.00 11.36 4.65
N PRO A 211 7.28 11.30 3.51
CA PRO A 211 5.85 11.53 3.55
C PRO A 211 5.06 10.43 4.26
N LEU A 212 5.51 9.18 4.21
CA LEU A 212 4.86 8.09 4.95
C LEU A 212 4.94 8.34 6.46
N ILE A 213 6.13 8.61 6.98
CA ILE A 213 6.33 8.86 8.41
C ILE A 213 5.60 10.13 8.85
N PHE A 214 5.79 11.24 8.14
CA PHE A 214 5.21 12.53 8.53
C PHE A 214 3.68 12.50 8.59
N VAL A 215 3.04 12.02 7.52
CA VAL A 215 1.56 12.03 7.43
C VAL A 215 0.93 10.99 8.34
N MET A 216 1.57 9.81 8.50
CA MET A 216 1.08 8.76 9.38
C MET A 216 1.22 9.16 10.85
N LEU A 217 2.33 9.77 11.26
CA LEU A 217 2.51 10.33 12.61
C LEU A 217 1.48 11.41 12.92
N LEU A 218 1.18 12.28 11.95
CA LEU A 218 0.15 13.30 12.13
C LEU A 218 -1.23 12.68 12.35
N GLY A 219 -1.58 11.63 11.59
CA GLY A 219 -2.81 10.88 11.79
C GLY A 219 -2.89 10.24 13.18
N ALA A 220 -1.81 9.57 13.61
CA ALA A 220 -1.73 8.97 14.93
C ALA A 220 -1.81 10.01 16.06
N ALA A 221 -1.15 11.17 15.90
CA ALA A 221 -1.23 12.25 16.88
C ALA A 221 -2.66 12.80 17.03
N ILE A 222 -3.34 13.05 15.90
CA ILE A 222 -4.70 13.60 15.93
C ILE A 222 -5.70 12.59 16.49
N SER A 223 -5.52 11.29 16.24
CA SER A 223 -6.41 10.25 16.77
C SER A 223 -6.36 10.13 18.30
N THR A 224 -5.32 10.65 18.97
CA THR A 224 -5.30 10.70 20.44
C THR A 224 -6.41 11.58 21.02
N ALA A 225 -6.85 12.60 20.31
CA ALA A 225 -7.94 13.47 20.71
C ALA A 225 -9.30 12.76 20.76
N LEU A 226 -9.50 11.64 20.02
CA LEU A 226 -10.74 10.87 19.99
C LEU A 226 -11.14 10.33 21.37
N VAL A 227 -10.17 10.09 22.26
CA VAL A 227 -10.44 9.47 23.57
C VAL A 227 -11.05 10.46 24.56
N LYS A 228 -10.74 11.76 24.43
CA LYS A 228 -11.12 12.79 25.42
C LYS A 228 -12.09 13.84 24.89
N ASN A 229 -12.13 14.05 23.58
CA ASN A 229 -12.91 15.12 22.98
C ASN A 229 -14.11 14.55 22.20
N GLU A 230 -15.32 14.72 22.76
CA GLU A 230 -16.56 14.23 22.14
C GLU A 230 -16.85 14.87 20.78
N GLU A 231 -16.37 16.09 20.50
CA GLU A 231 -16.58 16.73 19.20
C GLU A 231 -15.73 16.04 18.12
N TYR A 232 -14.48 15.69 18.43
CA TYR A 232 -13.64 14.89 17.55
C TYR A 232 -14.26 13.54 17.27
N GLN A 233 -14.80 12.89 18.30
CA GLN A 233 -15.49 11.61 18.17
C GLN A 233 -16.73 11.73 17.26
N LYS A 234 -17.59 12.73 17.44
CA LYS A 234 -18.77 12.97 16.60
C LYS A 234 -18.40 13.22 15.14
N HIS A 235 -17.39 14.04 14.90
CA HIS A 235 -16.91 14.29 13.55
C HIS A 235 -16.38 13.03 12.87
N TYR A 236 -15.64 12.21 13.61
CA TYR A 236 -15.10 10.93 13.14
C TYR A 236 -16.21 9.93 12.81
N GLU A 237 -17.20 9.75 13.69
CA GLU A 237 -18.36 8.88 13.46
C GLU A 237 -19.19 9.31 12.25
N ASN A 238 -19.29 10.62 12.00
CA ASN A 238 -20.08 11.15 10.88
C ASN A 238 -19.39 11.00 9.53
N ALA A 239 -18.09 11.28 9.43
CA ALA A 239 -17.37 11.35 8.17
C ALA A 239 -15.97 10.68 8.22
N GLY A 240 -15.76 9.71 9.12
CA GLY A 240 -14.51 8.95 9.23
C GLY A 240 -13.29 9.85 9.37
N VAL A 241 -12.19 9.46 8.74
CA VAL A 241 -10.92 10.22 8.79
C VAL A 241 -11.02 11.62 8.15
N GLY A 242 -11.95 11.82 7.22
CA GLY A 242 -12.26 13.15 6.69
C GLY A 242 -12.89 14.05 7.74
N GLY A 243 -13.81 13.49 8.54
CA GLY A 243 -14.41 14.18 9.69
C GLY A 243 -13.39 14.50 10.78
N LEU A 244 -12.46 13.59 11.06
CA LEU A 244 -11.37 13.83 12.01
C LEU A 244 -10.49 15.02 11.58
N MET A 245 -10.17 15.12 10.29
CA MET A 245 -9.44 16.26 9.76
C MET A 245 -10.24 17.57 9.85
N ALA A 246 -11.55 17.52 9.59
CA ALA A 246 -12.43 18.67 9.74
C ALA A 246 -12.52 19.14 11.22
N ALA A 247 -12.59 18.22 12.18
CA ALA A 247 -12.60 18.54 13.61
C ALA A 247 -11.37 19.37 14.05
N VAL A 248 -10.21 19.12 13.42
CA VAL A 248 -8.99 19.91 13.65
C VAL A 248 -9.09 21.28 12.99
N LEU A 249 -9.56 21.34 11.73
CA LEU A 249 -9.50 22.57 10.92
C LEU A 249 -10.59 23.57 11.32
N THR A 250 -11.85 23.15 11.36
CA THR A 250 -13.00 24.04 11.49
C THR A 250 -12.91 25.01 12.68
N PRO A 251 -12.55 24.60 13.90
CA PRO A 251 -12.45 25.54 15.03
C PRO A 251 -11.16 26.39 15.04
N ASN A 252 -10.13 26.02 14.26
CA ASN A 252 -8.81 26.59 14.40
C ASN A 252 -8.32 27.46 13.23
N VAL A 253 -9.07 27.45 12.10
CA VAL A 253 -8.77 28.28 10.92
C VAL A 253 -9.97 29.11 10.52
N GLU A 254 -9.76 30.10 9.64
CA GLU A 254 -10.83 30.97 9.15
C GLU A 254 -11.94 30.18 8.41
N PRO A 255 -13.23 30.56 8.60
CA PRO A 255 -14.33 29.90 7.90
C PRO A 255 -14.19 29.96 6.38
N GLY A 256 -14.36 28.79 5.74
CA GLY A 256 -14.18 28.61 4.31
C GLY A 256 -12.77 28.17 3.91
N PHE A 257 -11.73 28.55 4.64
CA PHE A 257 -10.39 28.04 4.43
C PHE A 257 -10.26 26.57 4.85
N ASP A 258 -10.94 26.16 5.92
CA ASP A 258 -11.11 24.76 6.33
C ASP A 258 -11.64 23.91 5.18
N LYS A 259 -12.73 24.33 4.54
CA LYS A 259 -13.33 23.63 3.41
C LYS A 259 -12.40 23.59 2.19
N ALA A 260 -11.70 24.69 1.91
CA ALA A 260 -10.69 24.72 0.85
C ALA A 260 -9.57 23.71 1.09
N CYS A 261 -9.08 23.58 2.32
CA CYS A 261 -8.10 22.58 2.71
C CYS A 261 -8.60 21.14 2.47
N LEU A 262 -9.82 20.82 2.93
CA LEU A 262 -10.43 19.51 2.73
C LEU A 262 -10.61 19.16 1.25
N ILE A 263 -11.06 20.13 0.42
CA ILE A 263 -11.18 19.95 -1.03
C ILE A 263 -9.81 19.70 -1.68
N LEU A 264 -8.78 20.46 -1.30
CA LEU A 264 -7.42 20.24 -1.84
C LEU A 264 -6.90 18.85 -1.52
N VAL A 265 -7.14 18.35 -0.31
CA VAL A 265 -6.76 16.97 0.06
C VAL A 265 -7.62 15.96 -0.71
N ALA A 266 -8.93 16.18 -0.88
CA ALA A 266 -9.79 15.32 -1.69
C ALA A 266 -9.31 15.25 -3.15
N LEU A 267 -8.91 16.38 -3.74
CA LEU A 267 -8.32 16.40 -5.08
C LEU A 267 -6.99 15.62 -5.13
N SER A 268 -6.17 15.65 -4.07
CA SER A 268 -4.92 14.87 -4.04
C SER A 268 -5.15 13.35 -4.12
N ILE A 269 -6.34 12.87 -3.73
CA ILE A 269 -6.72 11.47 -3.86
C ILE A 269 -6.72 11.02 -5.33
N ILE A 270 -7.08 11.89 -6.24
CA ILE A 270 -7.06 11.61 -7.68
C ILE A 270 -5.63 11.22 -8.11
N ALA A 271 -4.60 11.96 -7.64
CA ALA A 271 -3.21 11.66 -7.93
C ALA A 271 -2.77 10.30 -7.38
N THR A 272 -3.21 9.93 -6.18
CA THR A 272 -2.88 8.63 -5.59
C THR A 272 -3.66 7.47 -6.21
N ASN A 273 -4.81 7.76 -6.83
CA ASN A 273 -5.65 6.74 -7.43
C ASN A 273 -5.31 6.43 -8.90
N CYS A 274 -4.86 7.42 -9.66
CA CYS A 274 -4.44 7.24 -11.05
C CYS A 274 -3.42 6.11 -11.24
N PRO A 275 -2.34 6.00 -10.44
CA PRO A 275 -1.38 4.90 -10.52
C PRO A 275 -2.01 3.52 -10.44
N ASN A 276 -2.95 3.33 -9.53
CA ASN A 276 -3.60 2.05 -9.31
C ASN A 276 -4.35 1.60 -10.58
N ILE A 277 -5.19 2.48 -11.13
CA ILE A 277 -5.98 2.17 -12.33
C ILE A 277 -5.09 2.02 -13.57
N TYR A 278 -4.00 2.77 -13.63
CA TYR A 278 -3.00 2.62 -14.68
C TYR A 278 -2.34 1.25 -14.62
N SER A 279 -1.93 0.81 -13.42
CA SER A 279 -1.31 -0.50 -13.17
C SER A 279 -2.27 -1.66 -13.43
N VAL A 280 -3.55 -1.54 -13.05
CA VAL A 280 -4.61 -2.51 -13.38
C VAL A 280 -4.69 -2.74 -14.88
N SER A 281 -4.75 -1.66 -15.66
CA SER A 281 -4.87 -1.75 -17.13
C SER A 281 -3.68 -2.48 -17.77
N PHE A 282 -2.46 -2.22 -17.32
CA PHE A 282 -1.26 -2.91 -17.82
C PHE A 282 -1.17 -4.37 -17.36
N SER A 283 -1.52 -4.63 -16.11
CA SER A 283 -1.50 -6.00 -15.59
C SER A 283 -2.53 -6.89 -16.29
N LEU A 284 -3.72 -6.36 -16.59
CA LEU A 284 -4.73 -7.05 -17.39
C LEU A 284 -4.23 -7.36 -18.81
N GLN A 285 -3.57 -6.40 -19.47
CA GLN A 285 -2.98 -6.63 -20.80
C GLN A 285 -1.83 -7.65 -20.77
N ALA A 286 -1.14 -7.80 -19.64
CA ALA A 286 -0.04 -8.76 -19.49
C ALA A 286 -0.48 -10.21 -19.25
N LEU A 287 -1.77 -10.46 -18.89
CA LEU A 287 -2.27 -11.78 -18.51
C LEU A 287 -2.37 -12.75 -19.69
N ALA A 288 -2.90 -12.29 -20.85
CA ALA A 288 -3.14 -13.15 -21.99
C ALA A 288 -3.08 -12.37 -23.32
N ARG A 289 -2.91 -13.10 -24.43
CA ARG A 289 -2.93 -12.50 -25.79
C ARG A 289 -4.27 -11.82 -26.11
N GLN A 290 -5.37 -12.40 -25.65
CA GLN A 290 -6.72 -11.86 -25.87
C GLN A 290 -6.90 -10.53 -25.12
N THR A 291 -6.44 -10.45 -23.87
CA THR A 291 -6.53 -9.22 -23.06
C THR A 291 -5.60 -8.13 -23.58
N GLN A 292 -4.49 -8.49 -24.21
CA GLN A 292 -3.56 -7.54 -24.84
C GLN A 292 -4.18 -6.82 -26.04
N GLN A 293 -5.10 -7.47 -26.78
CA GLN A 293 -5.75 -6.88 -27.95
C GLN A 293 -6.81 -5.82 -27.58
N VAL A 294 -7.29 -5.85 -26.32
CA VAL A 294 -8.28 -4.90 -25.83
C VAL A 294 -7.59 -3.56 -25.53
N PRO A 295 -8.13 -2.46 -26.08
CA PRO A 295 -7.57 -1.12 -25.83
C PRO A 295 -7.53 -0.77 -24.35
N ARG A 296 -6.46 -0.09 -23.92
CA ARG A 296 -6.24 0.25 -22.51
C ARG A 296 -7.40 1.00 -21.85
N PHE A 297 -8.05 1.91 -22.58
CA PHE A 297 -9.16 2.69 -22.03
C PHE A 297 -10.33 1.82 -21.58
N VAL A 298 -10.57 0.69 -22.25
CA VAL A 298 -11.62 -0.28 -21.86
C VAL A 298 -11.28 -0.87 -20.49
N TRP A 299 -10.04 -1.27 -20.28
CA TRP A 299 -9.58 -1.78 -18.99
C TRP A 299 -9.60 -0.72 -17.88
N THR A 300 -9.34 0.54 -18.24
CA THR A 300 -9.46 1.69 -17.31
C THR A 300 -10.90 1.87 -16.84
N ILE A 301 -11.88 1.84 -17.77
CA ILE A 301 -13.31 1.93 -17.44
C ILE A 301 -13.75 0.72 -16.62
N PHE A 302 -13.38 -0.50 -17.04
CA PHE A 302 -13.68 -1.73 -16.32
C PHE A 302 -13.14 -1.69 -14.88
N GLY A 303 -11.86 -1.37 -14.69
CA GLY A 303 -11.24 -1.24 -13.38
C GLY A 303 -11.95 -0.19 -12.51
N THR A 304 -12.35 0.94 -13.11
CA THR A 304 -13.11 1.97 -12.40
C THR A 304 -14.48 1.45 -11.93
N ALA A 305 -15.21 0.76 -12.80
CA ALA A 305 -16.50 0.17 -12.42
C ALA A 305 -16.37 -0.85 -11.28
N VAL A 306 -15.32 -1.69 -11.33
CA VAL A 306 -15.06 -2.70 -10.30
C VAL A 306 -14.76 -2.06 -8.95
N TYR A 307 -13.81 -1.11 -8.87
CA TYR A 307 -13.46 -0.53 -7.58
C TYR A 307 -14.55 0.36 -6.99
N VAL A 308 -15.38 1.00 -7.84
CA VAL A 308 -16.58 1.71 -7.37
C VAL A 308 -17.60 0.74 -6.79
N GLY A 309 -17.82 -0.40 -7.48
CA GLY A 309 -18.71 -1.45 -7.00
C GLY A 309 -18.27 -2.05 -5.66
N ILE A 310 -16.96 -2.09 -5.40
CA ILE A 310 -16.39 -2.51 -4.12
C ILE A 310 -16.47 -1.38 -3.07
N GLY A 311 -16.14 -0.16 -3.46
CA GLY A 311 -16.05 0.97 -2.54
C GLY A 311 -17.39 1.41 -1.95
N ILE A 312 -18.49 1.35 -2.72
CA ILE A 312 -19.81 1.77 -2.24
C ILE A 312 -20.26 0.95 -1.01
N PRO A 313 -20.30 -0.39 -1.05
CA PRO A 313 -20.65 -1.17 0.14
C PRO A 313 -19.58 -1.07 1.25
N GLY A 314 -18.29 -0.90 0.91
CA GLY A 314 -17.20 -0.77 1.86
C GLY A 314 -17.17 0.57 2.60
N TYR A 315 -17.95 1.57 2.21
CA TYR A 315 -17.91 2.90 2.81
C TYR A 315 -18.17 2.92 4.32
N ASN A 316 -19.18 2.17 4.77
CA ASN A 316 -19.58 2.12 6.18
C ASN A 316 -18.71 1.16 7.02
N LEU A 317 -17.85 0.37 6.39
CA LEU A 317 -16.95 -0.60 7.03
C LEU A 317 -15.48 -0.24 6.77
N PHE A 318 -15.20 1.04 6.54
CA PHE A 318 -13.91 1.51 6.04
C PHE A 318 -12.72 1.07 6.90
N GLU A 319 -12.85 1.17 8.21
CA GLU A 319 -11.76 0.88 9.15
C GLU A 319 -11.36 -0.60 9.11
N THR A 320 -12.33 -1.49 9.25
CA THR A 320 -12.13 -2.93 9.12
C THR A 320 -11.60 -3.32 7.72
N TRP A 321 -12.12 -2.65 6.69
CA TRP A 321 -11.65 -2.84 5.33
C TRP A 321 -10.21 -2.41 5.15
N LEU A 322 -9.83 -1.24 5.68
CA LEU A 322 -8.47 -0.73 5.60
C LEU A 322 -7.50 -1.69 6.30
N GLU A 323 -7.80 -2.10 7.54
CA GLU A 323 -6.98 -3.04 8.30
C GLU A 323 -6.79 -4.36 7.56
N THR A 324 -7.89 -5.04 7.25
CA THR A 324 -7.87 -6.34 6.53
C THR A 324 -7.14 -6.24 5.20
N PHE A 325 -7.35 -5.14 4.47
CA PHE A 325 -6.76 -4.95 3.15
C PHE A 325 -5.25 -4.69 3.21
N VAL A 326 -4.77 -3.86 4.13
CA VAL A 326 -3.33 -3.59 4.23
C VAL A 326 -2.56 -4.81 4.73
N LEU A 327 -3.12 -5.57 5.68
CA LEU A 327 -2.54 -6.84 6.13
C LEU A 327 -2.51 -7.87 4.98
N SER A 328 -3.62 -8.06 4.27
CA SER A 328 -3.69 -8.96 3.10
C SER A 328 -2.69 -8.57 2.01
N THR A 329 -2.51 -7.29 1.76
CA THR A 329 -1.49 -6.76 0.84
C THR A 329 -0.09 -7.14 1.33
N GLY A 330 0.18 -7.00 2.62
CA GLY A 330 1.43 -7.41 3.25
C GLY A 330 1.73 -8.89 3.10
N TYR A 331 0.72 -9.76 3.22
CA TYR A 331 0.90 -11.23 3.13
C TYR A 331 1.46 -11.65 1.77
N TRP A 332 0.81 -11.30 0.68
CA TRP A 332 1.29 -11.74 -0.63
C TRP A 332 2.56 -11.02 -1.08
N LEU A 333 2.73 -9.74 -0.71
CA LEU A 333 3.94 -9.00 -1.03
C LEU A 333 5.15 -9.50 -0.25
N SER A 334 5.00 -9.97 0.99
CA SER A 334 6.09 -10.61 1.72
C SER A 334 6.61 -11.87 1.03
N ILE A 335 5.69 -12.70 0.49
CA ILE A 335 6.00 -13.86 -0.33
C ILE A 335 6.71 -13.45 -1.62
N TYR A 336 6.16 -12.45 -2.33
CA TYR A 336 6.73 -11.91 -3.56
C TYR A 336 8.16 -11.38 -3.36
N VAL A 337 8.37 -10.60 -2.31
CA VAL A 337 9.67 -10.04 -1.95
C VAL A 337 10.66 -11.14 -1.60
N ALA A 338 10.26 -12.15 -0.82
CA ALA A 338 11.13 -13.26 -0.44
C ALA A 338 11.69 -13.99 -1.67
N ILE A 339 10.83 -14.36 -2.63
CA ILE A 339 11.26 -15.03 -3.86
C ILE A 339 12.19 -14.15 -4.68
N ALA A 340 11.83 -12.88 -4.90
CA ALA A 340 12.62 -11.97 -5.71
C ALA A 340 14.02 -11.71 -5.11
N LEU A 341 14.11 -11.55 -3.78
CA LEU A 341 15.39 -11.36 -3.09
C LEU A 341 16.28 -12.62 -3.17
N VAL A 342 15.71 -13.79 -2.91
CA VAL A 342 16.47 -15.04 -3.00
C VAL A 342 16.95 -15.27 -4.44
N GLU A 343 16.09 -15.13 -5.44
CA GLU A 343 16.48 -15.29 -6.84
C GLU A 343 17.58 -14.30 -7.23
N HIS A 344 17.43 -13.03 -6.84
CA HIS A 344 18.43 -12.00 -7.16
C HIS A 344 19.78 -12.27 -6.51
N PHE A 345 19.80 -12.45 -5.18
CA PHE A 345 21.05 -12.51 -4.44
C PHE A 345 21.77 -13.86 -4.54
N LEU A 346 21.03 -14.97 -4.54
CA LEU A 346 21.62 -16.31 -4.50
C LEU A 346 21.77 -16.93 -5.90
N PHE A 347 20.79 -16.79 -6.78
CA PHE A 347 20.79 -17.49 -8.07
C PHE A 347 21.24 -16.62 -9.24
N ARG A 348 21.05 -15.29 -9.17
CA ARG A 348 21.47 -14.37 -10.25
C ARG A 348 22.68 -13.50 -9.92
N GLY A 349 23.39 -13.85 -8.84
CA GLY A 349 24.64 -13.18 -8.47
C GLY A 349 24.49 -11.70 -8.13
N GLY A 350 23.38 -11.31 -7.52
CA GLY A 350 22.99 -9.91 -7.23
C GLY A 350 23.99 -9.12 -6.39
N LEU A 351 24.88 -9.79 -5.63
CA LEU A 351 26.01 -9.13 -4.97
C LEU A 351 27.02 -8.52 -5.96
N ARG A 352 27.02 -8.97 -7.20
CA ARG A 352 27.81 -8.43 -8.32
C ARG A 352 27.01 -7.47 -9.21
N GLY A 353 25.82 -7.05 -8.75
CA GLY A 353 24.91 -6.17 -9.48
C GLY A 353 23.89 -6.90 -10.36
N PHE A 354 23.68 -6.45 -11.59
CA PHE A 354 22.62 -6.95 -12.47
C PHE A 354 23.12 -7.84 -13.61
N SER A 355 24.34 -8.36 -13.54
CA SER A 355 24.98 -9.15 -14.62
C SER A 355 24.27 -10.47 -14.90
N GLY A 356 23.50 -11.03 -13.94
CA GLY A 356 22.74 -12.26 -14.10
C GLY A 356 21.38 -12.12 -14.81
N TYR A 357 21.13 -10.97 -15.45
CA TYR A 357 19.86 -10.67 -16.14
C TYR A 357 20.14 -10.31 -17.60
N ASP A 358 19.55 -11.04 -18.54
CA ASP A 358 19.55 -10.71 -19.96
C ASP A 358 18.13 -10.34 -20.41
N VAL A 359 17.95 -9.11 -20.89
CA VAL A 359 16.66 -8.62 -21.39
C VAL A 359 16.18 -9.43 -22.60
N GLY A 360 17.11 -9.98 -23.40
CA GLY A 360 16.82 -10.83 -24.55
C GLY A 360 16.07 -12.12 -24.19
N ASP A 361 16.20 -12.59 -22.94
CA ASP A 361 15.57 -13.81 -22.46
C ASP A 361 14.13 -13.64 -21.99
N ILE A 362 13.70 -12.40 -21.73
CA ILE A 362 12.41 -12.12 -21.08
C ILE A 362 11.18 -12.62 -21.87
N HIS A 363 11.34 -12.84 -23.16
CA HIS A 363 10.30 -13.35 -24.04
C HIS A 363 10.47 -14.82 -24.43
N LYS A 364 11.54 -15.47 -23.91
CA LYS A 364 11.87 -16.86 -24.21
C LYS A 364 11.57 -17.72 -22.96
N PRO A 365 10.41 -18.42 -22.89
CA PRO A 365 10.06 -19.23 -21.73
C PRO A 365 11.09 -20.30 -21.40
N GLU A 366 11.82 -20.77 -22.42
CA GLU A 366 12.88 -21.78 -22.29
C GLU A 366 14.14 -21.30 -21.57
N LEU A 367 14.37 -19.98 -21.49
CA LEU A 367 15.52 -19.38 -20.80
C LEU A 367 15.16 -18.80 -19.42
N LEU A 368 13.87 -18.72 -19.10
CA LEU A 368 13.37 -18.27 -17.80
C LEU A 368 13.19 -19.46 -16.85
N PRO A 369 13.16 -19.24 -15.53
CA PRO A 369 12.78 -20.27 -14.59
C PRO A 369 11.44 -20.93 -14.99
N PRO A 370 11.27 -22.25 -14.85
CA PRO A 370 9.98 -22.89 -15.10
C PRO A 370 8.87 -22.36 -14.19
N GLY A 371 9.22 -21.97 -12.95
CA GLY A 371 8.32 -21.35 -11.98
C GLY A 371 7.70 -22.33 -10.99
N PHE A 372 8.03 -23.62 -11.04
CA PHE A 372 7.54 -24.61 -10.08
C PHE A 372 8.01 -24.33 -8.66
N ALA A 373 9.31 -23.98 -8.49
CA ALA A 373 9.86 -23.60 -7.20
C ALA A 373 9.15 -22.36 -6.63
N ALA A 374 8.87 -21.37 -7.47
CA ALA A 374 8.16 -20.17 -7.06
C ALA A 374 6.71 -20.47 -6.60
N ILE A 375 5.97 -21.26 -7.38
CA ILE A 375 4.59 -21.64 -7.02
C ILE A 375 4.58 -22.48 -5.73
N ALA A 376 5.44 -23.50 -5.62
CA ALA A 376 5.48 -24.35 -4.43
C ALA A 376 5.84 -23.54 -3.18
N SER A 377 6.82 -22.63 -3.28
CA SER A 377 7.20 -21.76 -2.16
C SER A 377 6.12 -20.73 -1.83
N CYS A 378 5.37 -20.22 -2.82
CA CYS A 378 4.19 -19.39 -2.57
C CYS A 378 3.15 -20.16 -1.74
N LEU A 379 2.86 -21.41 -2.09
CA LEU A 379 1.89 -22.23 -1.34
C LEU A 379 2.34 -22.46 0.10
N VAL A 380 3.62 -22.75 0.32
CA VAL A 380 4.18 -22.88 1.68
C VAL A 380 4.15 -21.53 2.42
N GLY A 381 4.43 -20.44 1.72
CA GLY A 381 4.29 -19.10 2.28
C GLY A 381 2.85 -18.78 2.71
N VAL A 382 1.85 -19.18 1.92
CA VAL A 382 0.43 -19.05 2.28
C VAL A 382 0.10 -19.85 3.54
N VAL A 383 0.68 -21.05 3.72
CA VAL A 383 0.55 -21.81 4.98
C VAL A 383 1.16 -21.01 6.14
N GLY A 384 2.34 -20.40 5.95
CA GLY A 384 2.94 -19.53 6.96
C GLY A 384 2.04 -18.34 7.34
N VAL A 385 1.45 -17.68 6.32
CA VAL A 385 0.47 -16.63 6.52
C VAL A 385 -0.73 -17.14 7.34
N ALA A 386 -1.34 -18.25 6.93
CA ALA A 386 -2.50 -18.84 7.62
C ALA A 386 -2.21 -19.20 9.09
N LEU A 387 -1.01 -19.63 9.40
CA LEU A 387 -0.61 -19.91 10.80
C LEU A 387 -0.45 -18.64 11.63
N GLY A 388 -0.08 -17.52 11.01
CA GLY A 388 0.26 -16.28 11.70
C GLY A 388 -0.73 -15.14 11.55
N MET A 389 -1.73 -15.23 10.70
CA MET A 389 -2.71 -14.15 10.47
C MET A 389 -3.71 -14.06 11.62
N SER A 390 -4.12 -12.84 11.94
CA SER A 390 -5.22 -12.54 12.86
C SER A 390 -6.16 -11.55 12.19
N GLN A 391 -7.29 -12.06 11.70
CA GLN A 391 -8.33 -11.31 11.01
C GLN A 391 -9.67 -11.56 11.72
N GLU A 392 -10.67 -10.72 11.52
CA GLU A 392 -12.00 -10.88 12.13
C GLU A 392 -12.61 -12.28 11.89
N TRP A 393 -12.37 -12.84 10.71
CA TRP A 393 -12.94 -14.12 10.27
C TRP A 393 -12.06 -15.34 10.57
N TYR A 394 -10.78 -15.15 10.92
CA TYR A 394 -9.86 -16.25 11.19
C TYR A 394 -8.63 -15.80 11.98
N THR A 395 -8.25 -16.57 12.99
CA THR A 395 -7.02 -16.39 13.76
C THR A 395 -6.20 -17.66 13.75
N GLY A 396 -4.99 -17.59 13.22
CA GLY A 396 -4.05 -18.71 13.09
C GLY A 396 -3.53 -19.19 14.45
N VAL A 397 -3.01 -20.42 14.48
CA VAL A 397 -2.51 -21.05 15.71
C VAL A 397 -1.35 -20.24 16.31
N ILE A 398 -0.39 -19.80 15.48
CA ILE A 398 0.75 -19.01 15.96
C ILE A 398 0.30 -17.60 16.37
N ALA A 399 -0.65 -17.01 15.64
CA ALA A 399 -1.22 -15.71 15.99
C ALA A 399 -1.83 -15.72 17.40
N ARG A 400 -2.54 -16.78 17.78
CA ARG A 400 -3.11 -16.96 19.13
C ARG A 400 -2.05 -17.07 20.22
N LEU A 401 -0.91 -17.69 19.92
CA LEU A 401 0.20 -17.81 20.87
C LEU A 401 0.93 -16.47 21.10
N CYS A 402 0.93 -15.59 20.08
CA CYS A 402 1.61 -14.30 20.15
C CYS A 402 0.76 -13.22 20.83
N GLY A 403 -0.59 -13.31 20.73
CA GLY A 403 -1.55 -12.42 21.41
C GLY A 403 -2.01 -12.98 22.76
N GLY A 404 -2.85 -12.24 23.48
CA GLY A 404 -3.52 -12.72 24.68
C GLY A 404 -4.72 -13.62 24.38
N GLU A 405 -5.31 -14.19 25.42
CA GLU A 405 -6.55 -14.97 25.30
C GLU A 405 -7.65 -14.11 24.66
N GLY A 406 -8.24 -14.62 23.58
CA GLY A 406 -9.28 -13.94 22.79
C GLY A 406 -8.79 -12.91 21.76
N HIS A 407 -7.51 -12.53 21.79
CA HIS A 407 -6.95 -11.53 20.85
C HIS A 407 -5.67 -12.09 20.22
N GLY A 408 -5.72 -12.47 18.97
CA GLY A 408 -4.52 -12.88 18.22
C GLY A 408 -3.60 -11.69 17.93
N ALA A 409 -2.34 -11.99 17.60
CA ALA A 409 -1.41 -11.02 17.05
C ALA A 409 -1.16 -11.34 15.58
N ASP A 410 -1.34 -10.39 14.68
CA ASP A 410 -1.05 -10.66 13.26
C ASP A 410 0.46 -10.66 12.98
N VAL A 411 1.00 -11.86 12.78
CA VAL A 411 2.39 -12.11 12.40
C VAL A 411 2.48 -12.79 11.02
N GLY A 412 1.38 -12.82 10.28
CA GLY A 412 1.25 -13.52 8.99
C GLY A 412 2.24 -13.04 7.95
N VAL A 413 2.52 -11.74 7.88
CA VAL A 413 3.52 -11.15 6.99
C VAL A 413 4.91 -11.76 7.19
N TRP A 414 5.33 -11.89 8.44
CA TRP A 414 6.67 -12.38 8.79
C TRP A 414 6.81 -13.88 8.56
N LEU A 415 5.78 -14.65 8.92
CA LEU A 415 5.77 -16.09 8.68
C LEU A 415 5.65 -16.41 7.19
N GLY A 416 4.84 -15.66 6.44
CA GLY A 416 4.76 -15.77 4.99
C GLY A 416 6.12 -15.56 4.33
N PHE A 417 6.82 -14.49 4.71
CA PHE A 417 8.19 -14.23 4.26
C PHE A 417 9.16 -15.37 4.62
N ALA A 418 9.21 -15.75 5.89
CA ALA A 418 10.17 -16.74 6.39
C ALA A 418 9.97 -18.12 5.74
N PHE A 419 8.73 -18.60 5.68
CA PHE A 419 8.40 -19.90 5.09
C PHE A 419 8.74 -19.92 3.60
N THR A 420 8.41 -18.84 2.88
CA THR A 420 8.76 -18.72 1.46
C THR A 420 10.28 -18.66 1.26
N PHE A 421 10.97 -17.84 2.05
CA PHE A 421 12.42 -17.65 1.94
C PHE A 421 13.18 -18.97 2.15
N ILE A 422 12.82 -19.69 3.21
CA ILE A 422 13.49 -20.96 3.56
C ILE A 422 13.20 -22.05 2.51
N THR A 423 11.97 -22.15 2.02
CA THR A 423 11.56 -23.18 1.06
C THR A 423 12.02 -22.90 -0.36
N TYR A 424 12.08 -21.63 -0.77
CA TYR A 424 12.46 -21.29 -2.12
C TYR A 424 13.91 -21.67 -2.45
N ILE A 425 14.83 -21.56 -1.49
CA ILE A 425 16.26 -21.86 -1.69
C ILE A 425 16.48 -23.30 -2.19
N PRO A 426 16.06 -24.35 -1.45
CA PRO A 426 16.28 -25.74 -1.91
C PRO A 426 15.43 -26.08 -3.15
N LEU A 427 14.18 -25.62 -3.22
CA LEU A 427 13.32 -25.90 -4.37
C LEU A 427 13.88 -25.30 -5.66
N ARG A 428 14.42 -24.09 -5.60
CA ARG A 428 15.03 -23.43 -6.76
C ARG A 428 16.34 -24.08 -7.17
N ALA A 429 17.14 -24.56 -6.21
CA ALA A 429 18.37 -25.31 -6.50
C ALA A 429 18.04 -26.65 -7.23
N VAL A 430 17.02 -27.36 -6.78
CA VAL A 430 16.53 -28.59 -7.45
C VAL A 430 15.99 -28.27 -8.83
N GLU A 431 15.15 -27.24 -8.96
CA GLU A 431 14.60 -26.80 -10.26
C GLU A 431 15.72 -26.46 -11.25
N GLY A 432 16.75 -25.70 -10.80
CA GLY A 432 17.92 -25.38 -11.60
C GLY A 432 18.70 -26.60 -12.05
N SER A 433 18.90 -27.59 -11.19
CA SER A 433 19.60 -28.84 -11.53
C SER A 433 18.79 -29.71 -12.50
N CYS A 434 17.46 -29.74 -12.39
CA CYS A 434 16.61 -30.55 -13.26
C CYS A 434 16.43 -29.95 -14.66
N PHE A 435 16.34 -28.61 -14.77
CA PHE A 435 16.04 -27.94 -16.01
C PHE A 435 17.21 -27.15 -16.62
N GLY A 436 18.35 -27.08 -15.92
CA GLY A 436 19.56 -26.38 -16.38
C GLY A 436 19.43 -24.84 -16.45
N ARG A 437 18.47 -24.29 -15.73
CA ARG A 437 18.12 -22.86 -15.80
C ARG A 437 17.46 -22.30 -14.51
#